data_d6b720039869abcdbec7bb6ef65d0fbe
#
_entry.id   d6b720039869abcdbec7bb6ef65d0fbe
#
_cell.length_a   1.000
_cell.length_b   1.000
_cell.length_c   1.000
_cell.angle_alpha   90.00
_cell.angle_beta   90.00
_cell.angle_gamma   90.00
#
_symmetry.space_group_name_H-M   'P 1'
#
loop_
_entity.id
_entity.type
_entity.pdbx_description
1 polymer ?
#
loop_
_entity_poly.entity_id
_entity_poly.type
_entity_poly.pdbx_seq_one_letter_code
_entity_poly.pdbx_strand_id
1 'polypeptide(L)'
;MCIRDRLTRVDKNYRITNGPAFIDQFNFYHTDSPKRTIYKIKINKNNKIVSKNIFKKFSLDEGVPDGMTLDKNKNLWVAHFHGACVSVFNNRAKLIHRIKFPAKNITNCAFGGKNNQELFISTATKGMNKADLRKFRYSGFFFSVKTNARGVLQKKFIISNEEKRSLL
;
A
#
# COMPACT_ATOMS: atom_id res chain seq x y z
N MET A 1 13.40 14.57 -25.37
CA MET A 1 12.46 14.29 -24.25
C MET A 1 13.09 14.84 -23.00
N CYS A 2 12.71 16.05 -22.60
CA CYS A 2 13.23 16.64 -21.36
C CYS A 2 12.29 16.26 -20.21
N ILE A 3 12.34 15.00 -19.78
CA ILE A 3 11.75 14.61 -18.51
C ILE A 3 12.65 15.25 -17.46
N ARG A 4 12.17 16.29 -16.81
CA ARG A 4 12.85 16.92 -15.65
C ARG A 4 12.71 16.07 -14.40
N ASP A 5 12.57 14.75 -14.57
CA ASP A 5 12.46 13.81 -13.46
C ASP A 5 13.82 13.67 -12.80
N ARG A 6 13.94 14.30 -11.67
CA ARG A 6 15.14 14.19 -10.84
C ARG A 6 14.99 12.99 -9.92
N LEU A 7 15.62 11.87 -10.25
CA LEU A 7 15.70 10.73 -9.35
C LEU A 7 16.49 11.07 -8.10
N THR A 8 15.87 10.95 -6.93
CA THR A 8 16.51 11.17 -5.63
C THR A 8 16.31 9.96 -4.75
N ARG A 9 17.42 9.39 -4.23
CA ARG A 9 17.33 8.33 -3.24
C ARG A 9 16.92 8.90 -1.88
N VAL A 10 15.75 8.53 -1.37
CA VAL A 10 15.22 9.00 -0.09
C VAL A 10 15.74 8.14 1.07
N ASP A 11 15.79 6.80 0.88
CA ASP A 11 16.24 5.84 1.91
C ASP A 11 16.95 4.64 1.29
N LYS A 12 17.52 3.75 2.12
CA LYS A 12 18.27 2.56 1.71
C LYS A 12 18.12 1.42 2.71
N ASN A 13 18.70 0.23 2.37
CA ASN A 13 18.79 -0.96 3.23
C ASN A 13 17.45 -1.66 3.47
N TYR A 14 16.54 -1.59 2.51
CA TYR A 14 15.36 -2.44 2.44
C TYR A 14 15.67 -3.69 1.61
N ARG A 15 15.03 -4.81 1.96
CA ARG A 15 15.07 -6.03 1.15
C ARG A 15 14.01 -6.01 0.05
N ILE A 16 12.78 -5.62 0.39
CA ILE A 16 11.69 -5.38 -0.55
C ILE A 16 10.88 -4.20 -0.02
N THR A 17 10.79 -3.14 -0.83
CA THR A 17 10.03 -1.93 -0.50
C THR A 17 8.59 -2.05 -0.99
N ASN A 18 7.62 -1.67 -0.15
CA ASN A 18 6.21 -1.53 -0.51
C ASN A 18 5.59 -0.25 0.07
N GLY A 19 4.51 0.22 -0.53
CA GLY A 19 3.97 1.56 -0.33
C GLY A 19 4.58 2.52 -1.35
N PRO A 20 4.68 3.83 -1.09
CA PRO A 20 4.30 4.52 0.15
C PRO A 20 2.81 4.84 0.25
N ALA A 21 2.29 5.02 1.49
CA ALA A 21 0.98 5.58 1.75
C ALA A 21 1.13 6.93 2.48
N PHE A 22 0.87 8.03 1.78
CA PHE A 22 1.08 9.39 2.31
C PHE A 22 -0.04 9.84 3.23
N ILE A 23 0.31 10.19 4.47
CA ILE A 23 -0.58 10.81 5.47
C ILE A 23 -0.80 12.28 5.13
N ASP A 24 0.27 12.95 4.71
CA ASP A 24 0.35 14.32 4.22
C ASP A 24 1.62 14.46 3.34
N GLN A 25 1.96 15.68 2.91
CA GLN A 25 3.10 15.91 2.02
C GLN A 25 4.48 15.54 2.60
N PHE A 26 4.60 15.38 3.92
CA PHE A 26 5.87 15.09 4.59
C PHE A 26 5.88 13.80 5.39
N ASN A 27 4.71 13.22 5.67
CA ASN A 27 4.58 12.03 6.48
C ASN A 27 3.96 10.89 5.67
N PHE A 28 4.56 9.71 5.71
CA PHE A 28 4.06 8.54 5.00
C PHE A 28 4.43 7.24 5.73
N TYR A 29 3.69 6.19 5.39
CA TYR A 29 4.03 4.82 5.75
C TYR A 29 4.82 4.17 4.62
N HIS A 30 5.81 3.36 4.99
CA HIS A 30 6.64 2.60 4.06
C HIS A 30 7.03 1.26 4.68
N THR A 31 7.21 0.24 3.84
CA THR A 31 7.34 -1.15 4.31
C THR A 31 8.67 -1.75 3.89
N ASP A 32 9.26 -2.56 4.77
CA ASP A 32 10.21 -3.62 4.42
C ASP A 32 9.49 -4.97 4.61
N SER A 33 8.93 -5.51 3.52
CA SER A 33 8.05 -6.68 3.58
C SER A 33 8.72 -7.90 4.20
N PRO A 34 9.95 -8.31 3.83
CA PRO A 34 10.61 -9.46 4.47
C PRO A 34 10.93 -9.24 5.95
N LYS A 35 11.15 -8.01 6.38
CA LYS A 35 11.29 -7.67 7.81
C LYS A 35 9.96 -7.58 8.53
N ARG A 36 8.83 -7.77 7.82
CA ARG A 36 7.48 -7.70 8.37
C ARG A 36 7.20 -6.40 9.11
N THR A 37 7.77 -5.30 8.61
CA THR A 37 7.77 -4.03 9.35
C THR A 37 7.26 -2.90 8.48
N ILE A 38 6.29 -2.16 9.00
CA ILE A 38 5.87 -0.87 8.46
C ILE A 38 6.51 0.22 9.30
N TYR A 39 7.14 1.17 8.62
CA TYR A 39 7.71 2.38 9.21
C TYR A 39 6.78 3.57 8.97
N LYS A 40 6.70 4.47 9.94
CA LYS A 40 6.19 5.84 9.77
C LYS A 40 7.39 6.75 9.59
N ILE A 41 7.46 7.40 8.44
CA ILE A 41 8.60 8.21 8.01
C ILE A 41 8.14 9.67 7.88
N LYS A 42 8.98 10.59 8.37
CA LYS A 42 8.85 12.02 8.15
C LYS A 42 10.01 12.51 7.32
N ILE A 43 9.74 13.27 6.28
CA ILE A 43 10.74 13.97 5.44
C ILE A 43 10.60 15.48 5.57
N ASN A 44 11.64 16.22 5.22
CA ASN A 44 11.59 17.67 5.07
C ASN A 44 11.32 18.08 3.60
N LYS A 45 11.25 19.39 3.34
CA LYS A 45 11.03 19.96 1.99
C LYS A 45 12.08 19.56 0.93
N ASN A 46 13.23 19.07 1.38
CA ASN A 46 14.31 18.59 0.50
C ASN A 46 14.31 17.06 0.37
N ASN A 47 13.21 16.38 0.73
CA ASN A 47 13.05 14.92 0.75
C ASN A 47 14.07 14.17 1.61
N LYS A 48 14.70 14.84 2.60
CA LYS A 48 15.58 14.17 3.57
C LYS A 48 14.78 13.65 4.75
N ILE A 49 15.07 12.42 5.19
CA ILE A 49 14.41 11.81 6.36
C ILE A 49 14.76 12.60 7.61
N VAL A 50 13.74 13.02 8.33
CA VAL A 50 13.83 13.69 9.64
C VAL A 50 13.60 12.68 10.76
N SER A 51 12.66 11.74 10.56
CA SER A 51 12.42 10.64 11.50
C SER A 51 11.93 9.40 10.78
N LYS A 52 12.28 8.23 11.34
CA LYS A 52 11.85 6.91 10.87
C LYS A 52 11.60 6.03 12.09
N ASN A 53 10.34 5.75 12.37
CA ASN A 53 9.92 4.97 13.52
C ASN A 53 9.15 3.73 13.06
N ILE A 54 9.26 2.64 13.80
CA ILE A 54 8.43 1.46 13.57
C ILE A 54 6.99 1.84 13.90
N PHE A 55 6.10 1.70 12.92
CA PHE A 55 4.66 1.84 13.11
C PHE A 55 4.03 0.52 13.54
N LYS A 56 4.33 -0.58 12.81
CA LYS A 56 3.79 -1.90 13.08
C LYS A 56 4.79 -2.98 12.69
N LYS A 57 4.96 -3.97 13.54
CA LYS A 57 5.68 -5.21 13.25
C LYS A 57 4.67 -6.36 13.24
N PHE A 58 4.73 -7.21 12.21
CA PHE A 58 3.81 -8.33 12.01
C PHE A 58 4.46 -9.63 12.49
N SER A 59 3.68 -10.50 13.11
CA SER A 59 4.06 -11.86 13.46
C SER A 59 4.13 -12.77 12.23
N LEU A 60 4.67 -13.98 12.40
CA LEU A 60 4.88 -14.92 11.30
C LEU A 60 3.56 -15.39 10.67
N ASP A 61 2.52 -15.56 11.46
CA ASP A 61 1.19 -16.03 11.08
C ASP A 61 0.33 -14.96 10.39
N GLU A 62 0.67 -13.67 10.54
CA GLU A 62 -0.06 -12.58 9.89
C GLU A 62 0.25 -12.41 8.39
N GLY A 63 1.21 -13.17 7.84
CA GLY A 63 1.75 -12.92 6.51
C GLY A 63 2.76 -11.76 6.50
N VAL A 64 3.05 -11.18 5.36
CA VAL A 64 3.94 -10.02 5.25
C VAL A 64 3.17 -8.81 4.71
N PRO A 65 3.41 -7.60 5.23
CA PRO A 65 2.77 -6.39 4.70
C PRO A 65 3.26 -6.12 3.28
N ASP A 66 2.31 -5.86 2.38
CA ASP A 66 2.55 -5.60 0.97
C ASP A 66 2.00 -4.20 0.60
N GLY A 67 1.24 -4.05 -0.46
CA GLY A 67 0.65 -2.78 -0.84
C GLY A 67 -0.29 -2.21 0.21
N MET A 68 -0.42 -0.88 0.25
CA MET A 68 -1.20 -0.20 1.28
C MET A 68 -1.80 1.11 0.79
N THR A 69 -2.88 1.53 1.43
CA THR A 69 -3.56 2.80 1.16
C THR A 69 -4.11 3.42 2.45
N LEU A 70 -4.55 4.67 2.38
CA LEU A 70 -5.18 5.38 3.50
C LEU A 70 -6.64 5.70 3.20
N ASP A 71 -7.49 5.65 4.23
CA ASP A 71 -8.80 6.27 4.19
C ASP A 71 -8.77 7.73 4.66
N LYS A 72 -9.89 8.44 4.52
CA LYS A 72 -10.03 9.85 4.96
C LYS A 72 -9.82 10.05 6.45
N ASN A 73 -10.04 9.02 7.26
CA ASN A 73 -9.80 9.05 8.70
C ASN A 73 -8.33 8.76 9.05
N LYS A 74 -7.45 8.66 8.02
CA LYS A 74 -6.03 8.33 8.16
C LYS A 74 -5.78 6.94 8.75
N ASN A 75 -6.74 6.01 8.63
CA ASN A 75 -6.50 4.61 8.92
C ASN A 75 -5.73 3.98 7.78
N LEU A 76 -4.74 3.15 8.12
CA LEU A 76 -3.88 2.46 7.17
C LEU A 76 -4.47 1.09 6.82
N TRP A 77 -4.78 0.90 5.54
CA TRP A 77 -5.25 -0.34 4.95
C TRP A 77 -4.06 -1.07 4.34
N VAL A 78 -3.81 -2.30 4.79
CA VAL A 78 -2.61 -3.07 4.46
C VAL A 78 -2.99 -4.40 3.85
N ALA A 79 -2.52 -4.70 2.66
CA ALA A 79 -2.59 -6.02 2.04
C ALA A 79 -1.56 -6.95 2.68
N HIS A 80 -1.95 -8.23 2.90
CA HIS A 80 -1.07 -9.23 3.51
C HIS A 80 -0.70 -10.32 2.50
N PHE A 81 0.53 -10.31 2.01
CA PHE A 81 1.05 -11.42 1.22
C PHE A 81 1.22 -12.65 2.14
N HIS A 82 0.70 -13.80 1.74
CA HIS A 82 0.51 -15.03 2.54
C HIS A 82 -0.48 -14.92 3.72
N GLY A 83 -1.16 -13.81 3.91
CA GLY A 83 -2.06 -13.58 5.05
C GLY A 83 -3.55 -13.67 4.73
N ALA A 84 -3.93 -13.81 3.46
CA ALA A 84 -5.31 -13.92 2.97
C ALA A 84 -6.25 -12.83 3.49
N CYS A 85 -5.74 -11.62 3.74
CA CYS A 85 -6.54 -10.52 4.29
C CYS A 85 -6.01 -9.15 3.91
N VAL A 86 -6.87 -8.14 4.08
CA VAL A 86 -6.52 -6.72 4.25
C VAL A 86 -6.82 -6.34 5.69
N SER A 87 -5.87 -5.76 6.40
CA SER A 87 -6.05 -5.26 7.77
C SER A 87 -6.08 -3.74 7.79
N VAL A 88 -6.88 -3.18 8.70
CA VAL A 88 -7.04 -1.74 8.89
C VAL A 88 -6.51 -1.35 10.26
N PHE A 89 -5.55 -0.45 10.30
CA PHE A 89 -4.94 0.04 11.53
C PHE A 89 -5.22 1.54 11.69
N ASN A 90 -5.53 1.97 12.92
CA ASN A 90 -5.59 3.39 13.23
C ASN A 90 -4.17 4.00 13.33
N ASN A 91 -4.08 5.30 13.55
CA ASN A 91 -2.82 6.05 13.65
C ASN A 91 -1.91 5.64 14.84
N ARG A 92 -2.43 4.82 15.77
CA ARG A 92 -1.71 4.22 16.92
C ARG A 92 -1.35 2.75 16.68
N ALA A 93 -1.40 2.28 15.43
CA ALA A 93 -1.14 0.88 15.04
C ALA A 93 -2.08 -0.16 15.67
N LYS A 94 -3.23 0.26 16.25
CA LYS A 94 -4.26 -0.65 16.74
C LYS A 94 -5.05 -1.19 15.55
N LEU A 95 -5.18 -2.51 15.45
CA LEU A 95 -6.07 -3.16 14.48
C LEU A 95 -7.52 -2.79 14.81
N ILE A 96 -8.24 -2.23 13.83
CA ILE A 96 -9.65 -1.83 13.97
C ILE A 96 -10.58 -2.66 13.09
N HIS A 97 -10.05 -3.23 12.00
CA HIS A 97 -10.84 -4.09 11.12
C HIS A 97 -9.94 -5.03 10.31
N ARG A 98 -10.49 -6.17 9.85
CA ARG A 98 -9.82 -7.11 8.95
C ARG A 98 -10.82 -7.74 8.00
N ILE A 99 -10.52 -7.68 6.70
CA ILE A 99 -11.31 -8.32 5.65
C ILE A 99 -10.55 -9.55 5.18
N LYS A 100 -11.15 -10.73 5.30
CA LYS A 100 -10.59 -11.99 4.81
C LYS A 100 -10.98 -12.22 3.35
N PHE A 101 -10.09 -12.83 2.58
CA PHE A 101 -10.29 -13.15 1.16
C PHE A 101 -10.08 -14.64 0.89
N PRO A 102 -10.78 -15.20 -0.11
CA PRO A 102 -10.58 -16.57 -0.57
C PRO A 102 -9.34 -16.68 -1.49
N ALA A 103 -8.35 -15.82 -1.28
CA ALA A 103 -7.07 -15.74 -1.97
C ALA A 103 -5.94 -15.65 -0.93
N LYS A 104 -4.84 -16.38 -1.12
CA LYS A 104 -3.75 -16.44 -0.13
C LYS A 104 -2.90 -15.18 -0.11
N ASN A 105 -2.48 -14.72 -1.30
CA ASN A 105 -1.55 -13.60 -1.45
C ASN A 105 -2.31 -12.35 -1.85
N ILE A 106 -2.59 -11.49 -0.90
CA ILE A 106 -3.15 -10.17 -1.17
C ILE A 106 -1.98 -9.23 -1.38
N THR A 107 -1.88 -8.63 -2.59
CA THR A 107 -0.68 -7.90 -3.00
C THR A 107 -0.84 -6.38 -2.87
N ASN A 108 -2.02 -5.85 -3.15
CA ASN A 108 -2.27 -4.42 -3.03
C ASN A 108 -3.75 -4.14 -2.77
N CYS A 109 -4.04 -2.96 -2.26
CA CYS A 109 -5.39 -2.44 -2.12
C CYS A 109 -5.42 -0.94 -2.40
N ALA A 110 -6.48 -0.48 -3.08
CA ALA A 110 -6.67 0.93 -3.43
C ALA A 110 -8.15 1.29 -3.39
N PHE A 111 -8.47 2.48 -2.92
CA PHE A 111 -9.83 3.01 -2.98
C PHE A 111 -10.14 3.58 -4.36
N GLY A 112 -11.39 3.38 -4.80
CA GLY A 112 -11.94 3.89 -6.04
C GLY A 112 -13.46 3.87 -6.03
N GLY A 113 -14.07 3.83 -7.24
CA GLY A 113 -15.52 3.88 -7.41
C GLY A 113 -16.12 5.28 -7.25
N LYS A 114 -17.44 5.40 -7.46
CA LYS A 114 -18.16 6.68 -7.55
C LYS A 114 -17.89 7.63 -6.39
N ASN A 115 -17.86 7.13 -5.16
CA ASN A 115 -17.67 7.93 -3.94
C ASN A 115 -16.33 7.65 -3.25
N ASN A 116 -15.40 6.95 -3.93
CA ASN A 116 -14.15 6.47 -3.34
C ASN A 116 -14.37 5.58 -2.10
N GLN A 117 -15.47 4.78 -2.11
CA GLN A 117 -15.88 3.87 -1.04
C GLN A 117 -15.77 2.39 -1.43
N GLU A 118 -15.25 2.12 -2.62
CA GLU A 118 -15.00 0.79 -3.09
C GLU A 118 -13.49 0.49 -2.99
N LEU A 119 -13.15 -0.57 -2.29
CA LEU A 119 -11.76 -1.02 -2.17
C LEU A 119 -11.51 -2.07 -3.26
N PHE A 120 -10.54 -1.81 -4.11
CA PHE A 120 -10.05 -2.72 -5.14
C PHE A 120 -8.82 -3.44 -4.63
N ILE A 121 -8.75 -4.77 -4.84
CA ILE A 121 -7.72 -5.62 -4.28
C ILE A 121 -7.11 -6.51 -5.37
N SER A 122 -5.79 -6.48 -5.50
CA SER A 122 -5.04 -7.40 -6.34
C SER A 122 -4.50 -8.57 -5.54
N THR A 123 -4.40 -9.73 -6.19
CA THR A 123 -3.90 -10.98 -5.59
C THR A 123 -2.92 -11.69 -6.51
N ALA A 124 -2.17 -12.65 -5.99
CA ALA A 124 -1.20 -13.41 -6.77
C ALA A 124 -1.17 -14.89 -6.39
N THR A 125 -0.74 -15.72 -7.35
CA THR A 125 -0.48 -17.14 -7.14
C THR A 125 1.00 -17.45 -6.88
N LYS A 126 1.87 -16.44 -6.92
CA LYS A 126 3.32 -16.61 -6.77
C LYS A 126 3.68 -17.30 -5.46
N GLY A 127 4.49 -18.36 -5.54
CA GLY A 127 4.95 -19.11 -4.37
C GLY A 127 3.90 -20.01 -3.72
N MET A 128 2.76 -20.26 -4.38
CA MET A 128 1.73 -21.19 -3.94
C MET A 128 2.00 -22.61 -4.46
N ASN A 129 1.85 -23.58 -3.58
CA ASN A 129 1.89 -25.00 -3.96
C ASN A 129 0.48 -25.50 -4.39
N LYS A 130 0.38 -26.76 -4.83
CA LYS A 130 -0.89 -27.38 -5.29
C LYS A 130 -1.98 -27.37 -4.19
N ALA A 131 -1.62 -27.55 -2.91
CA ALA A 131 -2.57 -27.52 -1.80
C ALA A 131 -3.10 -26.10 -1.56
N ASP A 132 -2.22 -25.09 -1.61
CA ASP A 132 -2.62 -23.71 -1.53
C ASP A 132 -3.59 -23.30 -2.65
N LEU A 133 -3.30 -23.70 -3.89
CA LEU A 133 -4.16 -23.40 -5.06
C LEU A 133 -5.53 -24.05 -4.95
N ARG A 134 -5.63 -25.26 -4.36
CA ARG A 134 -6.92 -25.92 -4.08
C ARG A 134 -7.70 -25.17 -2.98
N LYS A 135 -7.02 -24.75 -1.92
CA LYS A 135 -7.65 -24.05 -0.77
C LYS A 135 -8.07 -22.63 -1.11
N PHE A 136 -7.23 -21.90 -1.85
CA PHE A 136 -7.43 -20.49 -2.20
C PHE A 136 -7.66 -20.33 -3.70
N ARG A 137 -8.77 -20.87 -4.18
CA ARG A 137 -9.09 -20.98 -5.62
C ARG A 137 -9.15 -19.67 -6.38
N TYR A 138 -9.33 -18.56 -5.67
CA TYR A 138 -9.44 -17.23 -6.27
C TYR A 138 -8.14 -16.42 -6.18
N SER A 139 -7.01 -17.05 -5.84
CA SER A 139 -5.70 -16.40 -5.93
C SER A 139 -5.37 -16.08 -7.39
N GLY A 140 -4.86 -14.89 -7.65
CA GLY A 140 -4.65 -14.34 -8.98
C GLY A 140 -5.86 -13.56 -9.53
N PHE A 141 -7.00 -13.54 -8.82
CA PHE A 141 -8.17 -12.76 -9.21
C PHE A 141 -8.05 -11.32 -8.67
N PHE A 142 -8.81 -10.43 -9.29
CA PHE A 142 -8.98 -9.04 -8.86
C PHE A 142 -10.35 -8.91 -8.19
N PHE A 143 -10.37 -8.28 -7.00
CA PHE A 143 -11.60 -8.14 -6.20
C PHE A 143 -11.97 -6.68 -6.03
N SER A 144 -13.26 -6.42 -5.81
CA SER A 144 -13.75 -5.18 -5.23
C SER A 144 -14.63 -5.47 -4.01
N VAL A 145 -14.57 -4.58 -3.03
CA VAL A 145 -15.37 -4.64 -1.80
C VAL A 145 -15.94 -3.25 -1.50
N LYS A 146 -17.26 -3.15 -1.39
CA LYS A 146 -17.89 -1.93 -0.87
C LYS A 146 -17.57 -1.77 0.60
N THR A 147 -17.17 -0.57 1.02
CA THR A 147 -16.79 -0.26 2.39
C THR A 147 -17.56 0.95 2.91
N ASN A 148 -17.68 1.07 4.24
CA ASN A 148 -18.17 2.30 4.87
C ASN A 148 -17.05 3.36 4.99
N ALA A 149 -15.80 2.98 4.74
CA ALA A 149 -14.67 3.90 4.70
C ALA A 149 -14.64 4.61 3.34
N ARG A 150 -14.06 5.81 3.33
CA ARG A 150 -13.86 6.59 2.12
C ARG A 150 -12.37 6.83 1.93
N GLY A 151 -11.82 6.46 0.78
CA GLY A 151 -10.42 6.69 0.44
C GLY A 151 -10.06 8.16 0.28
N VAL A 152 -8.79 8.47 0.42
CA VAL A 152 -8.24 9.79 0.09
C VAL A 152 -8.20 9.94 -1.44
N LEU A 153 -8.72 11.05 -1.95
CA LEU A 153 -8.61 11.35 -3.38
C LEU A 153 -7.13 11.57 -3.74
N GLN A 154 -6.67 10.83 -4.73
CA GLN A 154 -5.32 11.01 -5.25
C GLN A 154 -5.23 12.37 -5.97
N LYS A 155 -4.14 13.10 -5.74
CA LYS A 155 -3.87 14.33 -6.47
C LYS A 155 -3.64 13.99 -7.94
N LYS A 156 -4.24 14.77 -8.84
CA LYS A 156 -4.01 14.63 -10.27
C LYS A 156 -2.56 15.02 -10.58
N PHE A 157 -1.88 14.24 -11.40
CA PHE A 157 -0.64 14.66 -12.02
C PHE A 157 -0.97 15.75 -13.04
N ILE A 158 -0.32 16.91 -12.93
CA ILE A 158 -0.53 18.05 -13.84
C ILE A 158 0.69 18.12 -14.75
N ILE A 159 0.47 17.85 -16.03
CA ILE A 159 1.48 18.07 -17.09
C ILE A 159 1.29 19.52 -17.57
N SER A 160 2.37 20.31 -17.54
CA SER A 160 2.35 21.66 -18.06
C SER A 160 2.09 21.67 -19.60
N ASN A 161 1.57 22.78 -20.12
CA ASN A 161 1.32 22.88 -21.57
C ASN A 161 2.61 22.78 -22.42
N GLU A 162 3.74 23.16 -21.87
CA GLU A 162 5.07 22.98 -22.52
C GLU A 162 5.45 21.49 -22.58
N GLU A 163 5.21 20.73 -21.52
CA GLU A 163 5.47 19.29 -21.46
C GLU A 163 4.54 18.50 -22.39
N LYS A 164 3.27 18.94 -22.56
CA LYS A 164 2.34 18.32 -23.52
C LYS A 164 2.81 18.45 -24.97
N ARG A 165 3.41 19.57 -25.33
CA ARG A 165 3.96 19.79 -26.71
C ARG A 165 5.20 18.94 -27.01
N SER A 166 5.93 18.47 -26.01
CA SER A 166 7.10 17.60 -26.17
C SER A 166 6.75 16.10 -26.21
N LEU A 167 5.48 15.73 -25.97
CA LEU A 167 4.98 14.35 -26.00
C LEU A 167 4.22 14.00 -27.30
N LEU A 168 3.96 15.00 -28.15
CA LEU A 168 3.40 14.87 -29.50
C LEU A 168 4.52 15.06 -30.55
#